data_277011250f56695c0e1387526c883253
#
_entry.id   277011250f56695c0e1387526c883253
#
_cell.length_a   1.000
_cell.length_b   1.000
_cell.length_c   1.000
_cell.angle_alpha   90.00
_cell.angle_beta   90.00
_cell.angle_gamma   90.00
#
_symmetry.space_group_name_H-M   'P 1'
#
loop_
_entity.id
_entity.type
_entity.pdbx_description
1 polymer ?
#
loop_
_entity_poly.entity_id
_entity_poly.type
_entity_poly.pdbx_seq_one_letter_code
_entity_poly.pdbx_strand_id
1 'polypeptide(L)'
;MNKQPTVHPAQDLLRHALSIGASMAGIASREALQNSRSYVACGLGPWPQNAESILVLGLAHPADQPRMDWWDGIQGTPGNRILVEIAGNIIEWLRLELGIAARDIPYRMEKGGIFLKDAAVLAGLGVIGRNNLLVTPPFGPRVRLRALFLDRILEPARPLEYAPCAACDAPCLRACPRKAFQGGRYERSLCRRQMDRDVARRKPGSKPAAGEPEKGWIKYCRRCELACPVGWADGS
;
A
#
# COMPACT_ATOMS: atom_id res chain seq x y z
N MET A 1 7.05 43.04 13.07
CA MET A 1 6.00 42.03 13.31
C MET A 1 6.45 40.73 12.69
N ASN A 2 7.05 39.84 13.48
CA ASN A 2 7.45 38.52 13.01
C ASN A 2 6.16 37.69 12.84
N LYS A 3 5.78 37.40 11.59
CA LYS A 3 4.81 36.35 11.32
C LYS A 3 5.44 35.03 11.74
N GLN A 4 4.97 34.45 12.85
CA GLN A 4 5.26 33.06 13.15
C GLN A 4 4.83 32.22 11.95
N PRO A 5 5.66 31.28 11.46
CA PRO A 5 5.25 30.38 10.38
C PRO A 5 3.99 29.64 10.83
N THR A 6 2.93 29.74 10.04
CA THR A 6 1.71 28.95 10.27
C THR A 6 2.10 27.47 10.12
N VAL A 7 2.13 26.77 11.24
CA VAL A 7 2.38 25.33 11.27
C VAL A 7 1.18 24.65 10.62
N HIS A 8 1.39 23.95 9.53
CA HIS A 8 0.41 23.10 8.85
C HIS A 8 0.76 21.62 9.05
N PRO A 9 0.44 21.02 10.21
CA PRO A 9 0.97 19.70 10.60
C PRO A 9 0.73 18.62 9.56
N ALA A 10 -0.41 18.64 8.87
CA ALA A 10 -0.72 17.68 7.82
C ALA A 10 0.25 17.81 6.63
N GLN A 11 0.48 19.04 6.15
CA GLN A 11 1.37 19.30 5.02
C GLN A 11 2.84 19.04 5.37
N ASP A 12 3.26 19.41 6.58
CA ASP A 12 4.61 19.17 7.06
C ASP A 12 4.90 17.67 7.17
N LEU A 13 3.94 16.89 7.70
CA LEU A 13 4.01 15.45 7.77
C LEU A 13 4.13 14.81 6.36
N LEU A 14 3.28 15.21 5.42
CA LEU A 14 3.32 14.65 4.06
C LEU A 14 4.64 14.99 3.36
N ARG A 15 5.14 16.21 3.52
CA ARG A 15 6.42 16.65 2.97
C ARG A 15 7.57 15.87 3.58
N HIS A 16 7.56 15.68 4.89
CA HIS A 16 8.57 14.89 5.59
C HIS A 16 8.56 13.44 5.11
N ALA A 17 7.40 12.78 5.00
CA ALA A 17 7.28 11.41 4.49
C ALA A 17 7.90 11.25 3.11
N LEU A 18 7.67 12.20 2.20
CA LEU A 18 8.25 12.19 0.85
C LEU A 18 9.77 12.41 0.90
N SER A 19 10.26 13.31 1.76
CA SER A 19 11.70 13.63 1.86
C SER A 19 12.55 12.47 2.36
N ILE A 20 11.96 11.55 3.15
CA ILE A 20 12.67 10.37 3.68
C ILE A 20 12.41 9.09 2.87
N GLY A 21 11.83 9.22 1.67
CA GLY A 21 11.80 8.14 0.68
C GLY A 21 10.45 7.47 0.43
N ALA A 22 9.35 7.93 1.04
CA ALA A 22 8.03 7.52 0.56
C ALA A 22 7.80 8.05 -0.85
N SER A 23 7.28 7.21 -1.75
CA SER A 23 6.95 7.65 -3.12
C SER A 23 5.65 8.46 -3.16
N MET A 24 4.81 8.25 -2.17
CA MET A 24 3.56 8.98 -1.96
C MET A 24 3.11 8.88 -0.51
N ALA A 25 2.36 9.86 -0.06
CA ALA A 25 1.77 9.89 1.27
C ALA A 25 0.44 10.64 1.24
N GLY A 26 -0.49 10.26 2.09
CA GLY A 26 -1.79 10.94 2.23
C GLY A 26 -2.44 10.61 3.57
N ILE A 27 -3.41 11.43 3.97
CA ILE A 27 -4.10 11.29 5.23
C ILE A 27 -5.58 10.98 4.97
N ALA A 28 -6.09 9.93 5.61
CA ALA A 28 -7.51 9.59 5.65
C ALA A 28 -8.08 9.86 7.05
N SER A 29 -9.35 10.25 7.14
CA SER A 29 -10.02 10.31 8.43
C SER A 29 -10.43 8.91 8.90
N ARG A 30 -10.42 8.71 10.22
CA ARG A 30 -10.96 7.50 10.85
C ARG A 30 -12.40 7.26 10.45
N GLU A 31 -13.25 8.27 10.59
CA GLU A 31 -14.67 8.17 10.31
C GLU A 31 -14.96 7.75 8.86
N ALA A 32 -14.31 8.40 7.88
CA ALA A 32 -14.49 8.06 6.48
C ALA A 32 -14.07 6.60 6.20
N LEU A 33 -13.00 6.14 6.83
CA LEU A 33 -12.55 4.76 6.65
C LEU A 33 -13.51 3.75 7.29
N GLN A 34 -14.03 4.02 8.48
CA GLN A 34 -15.01 3.18 9.16
C GLN A 34 -16.32 3.06 8.36
N ASN A 35 -16.69 4.10 7.61
CA ASN A 35 -17.85 4.13 6.74
C ASN A 35 -17.56 3.66 5.30
N SER A 36 -16.35 3.18 5.01
CA SER A 36 -15.99 2.67 3.68
C SER A 36 -16.74 1.37 3.35
N ARG A 37 -16.87 1.09 2.04
CA ARG A 37 -17.61 -0.09 1.54
C ARG A 37 -17.12 -1.40 2.14
N SER A 38 -15.81 -1.55 2.34
CA SER A 38 -15.25 -2.77 2.89
C SER A 38 -15.61 -2.95 4.36
N TYR A 39 -15.61 -1.88 5.16
CA TYR A 39 -16.01 -1.96 6.57
C TYR A 39 -17.51 -2.16 6.72
N VAL A 40 -18.33 -1.53 5.89
CA VAL A 40 -19.78 -1.77 5.88
C VAL A 40 -20.10 -3.24 5.56
N ALA A 41 -19.36 -3.84 4.63
CA ALA A 41 -19.60 -5.24 4.22
C ALA A 41 -19.03 -6.27 5.21
N CYS A 42 -17.93 -5.99 5.90
CA CYS A 42 -17.21 -6.97 6.72
C CYS A 42 -17.33 -6.72 8.23
N GLY A 43 -17.92 -5.59 8.63
CA GLY A 43 -17.94 -5.13 10.02
C GLY A 43 -16.65 -4.45 10.45
N LEU A 44 -16.73 -3.72 11.56
CA LEU A 44 -15.59 -3.01 12.14
C LEU A 44 -14.74 -3.99 12.96
N GLY A 45 -13.44 -4.02 12.64
CA GLY A 45 -12.45 -4.64 13.52
C GLY A 45 -12.16 -3.78 14.75
N PRO A 46 -11.34 -4.27 15.68
CA PRO A 46 -10.92 -3.48 16.84
C PRO A 46 -10.07 -2.28 16.39
N TRP A 47 -10.55 -1.08 16.72
CA TRP A 47 -9.82 0.17 16.49
C TRP A 47 -9.14 0.64 17.78
N PRO A 48 -7.94 1.21 17.71
CA PRO A 48 -7.37 1.88 18.86
C PRO A 48 -8.26 3.05 19.28
N GLN A 49 -8.54 3.18 20.60
CA GLN A 49 -9.44 4.21 21.09
C GLN A 49 -9.03 5.64 20.73
N ASN A 50 -7.73 5.88 20.68
CA ASN A 50 -7.12 7.19 20.38
C ASN A 50 -6.69 7.37 18.92
N ALA A 51 -7.11 6.53 18.00
CA ALA A 51 -6.83 6.72 16.58
C ALA A 51 -7.80 7.71 15.96
N GLU A 52 -7.32 8.85 15.51
CA GLU A 52 -8.13 9.93 14.93
C GLU A 52 -7.90 10.09 13.42
N SER A 53 -6.66 9.92 12.97
CA SER A 53 -6.30 9.97 11.56
C SER A 53 -5.46 8.77 11.17
N ILE A 54 -5.43 8.48 9.88
CA ILE A 54 -4.63 7.41 9.27
C ILE A 54 -3.68 8.04 8.25
N LEU A 55 -2.37 8.02 8.53
CA LEU A 55 -1.38 8.30 7.51
C LEU A 55 -1.18 7.05 6.65
N VAL A 56 -1.34 7.19 5.34
CA VAL A 56 -1.05 6.12 4.38
C VAL A 56 0.19 6.47 3.59
N LEU A 57 1.14 5.54 3.57
CA LEU A 57 2.41 5.61 2.85
C LEU A 57 2.38 4.68 1.66
N GLY A 58 2.91 5.13 0.53
CA GLY A 58 3.13 4.31 -0.66
C GLY A 58 4.59 4.31 -1.07
N LEU A 59 5.10 3.14 -1.43
CA LEU A 59 6.42 2.97 -2.03
C LEU A 59 6.25 2.37 -3.43
N ALA A 60 6.73 3.06 -4.45
CA ALA A 60 6.76 2.53 -5.80
C ALA A 60 7.70 1.33 -5.88
N HIS A 61 7.29 0.30 -6.60
CA HIS A 61 8.10 -0.88 -6.87
C HIS A 61 8.11 -1.17 -8.38
N PRO A 62 9.00 -0.49 -9.11
CA PRO A 62 9.05 -0.54 -10.57
C PRO A 62 9.28 -1.97 -11.07
N ALA A 63 8.81 -2.24 -12.29
CA ALA A 63 8.88 -3.59 -12.87
C ALA A 63 10.31 -4.06 -13.17
N ASP A 64 11.23 -3.13 -13.40
CA ASP A 64 12.66 -3.34 -13.62
C ASP A 64 13.44 -3.67 -12.32
N GLN A 65 12.80 -3.49 -11.16
CA GLN A 65 13.34 -3.85 -9.84
C GLN A 65 12.55 -5.00 -9.19
N PRO A 66 12.41 -6.17 -9.82
CA PRO A 66 11.52 -7.23 -9.36
C PRO A 66 11.90 -7.80 -8.00
N ARG A 67 13.16 -7.66 -7.57
CA ARG A 67 13.63 -8.11 -6.25
C ARG A 67 12.95 -7.38 -5.09
N MET A 68 12.47 -6.16 -5.28
CA MET A 68 11.73 -5.43 -4.26
C MET A 68 10.48 -6.16 -3.77
N ASP A 69 9.94 -7.09 -4.57
CA ASP A 69 8.72 -7.85 -4.27
C ASP A 69 8.97 -9.33 -3.96
N TRP A 70 10.20 -9.78 -3.97
CA TRP A 70 10.49 -11.15 -3.63
C TRP A 70 10.47 -11.34 -2.12
N TRP A 71 9.65 -12.28 -1.67
CA TRP A 71 9.50 -12.55 -0.25
C TRP A 71 10.53 -13.58 0.23
N ASP A 72 11.26 -13.23 1.29
CA ASP A 72 12.32 -14.06 1.85
C ASP A 72 11.82 -15.18 2.79
N GLY A 73 10.54 -15.20 3.10
CA GLY A 73 9.93 -16.19 3.99
C GLY A 73 10.04 -15.88 5.47
N ILE A 74 10.73 -14.81 5.86
CA ILE A 74 11.00 -14.43 7.26
C ILE A 74 10.58 -12.99 7.53
N GLN A 75 11.22 -12.03 6.87
CA GLN A 75 11.06 -10.59 7.13
C GLN A 75 10.22 -9.89 6.07
N GLY A 76 9.69 -10.63 5.10
CA GLY A 76 8.87 -10.09 4.02
C GLY A 76 9.66 -9.78 2.77
N THR A 77 9.36 -8.65 2.13
CA THR A 77 10.04 -8.23 0.90
C THR A 77 10.97 -7.05 1.18
N PRO A 78 12.01 -6.80 0.34
CA PRO A 78 12.83 -5.61 0.47
C PRO A 78 12.02 -4.31 0.49
N GLY A 79 11.04 -4.17 -0.41
CA GLY A 79 10.16 -2.99 -0.43
C GLY A 79 9.33 -2.83 0.86
N ASN A 80 8.93 -3.93 1.51
CA ASN A 80 8.25 -3.83 2.80
C ASN A 80 9.20 -3.35 3.91
N ARG A 81 10.46 -3.80 3.91
CA ARG A 81 11.45 -3.35 4.89
C ARG A 81 11.72 -1.85 4.80
N ILE A 82 11.85 -1.32 3.57
CA ILE A 82 11.97 0.12 3.34
C ILE A 82 10.77 0.88 3.93
N LEU A 83 9.54 0.41 3.69
CA LEU A 83 8.35 1.04 4.26
C LEU A 83 8.28 0.95 5.80
N VAL A 84 8.79 -0.13 6.39
CA VAL A 84 8.90 -0.26 7.85
C VAL A 84 9.86 0.77 8.42
N GLU A 85 11.01 0.96 7.78
CA GLU A 85 12.00 1.96 8.17
C GLU A 85 11.46 3.38 8.05
N ILE A 86 10.85 3.73 6.92
CA ILE A 86 10.19 5.03 6.72
C ILE A 86 9.12 5.26 7.81
N ALA A 87 8.28 4.27 8.08
CA ALA A 87 7.24 4.37 9.10
C ALA A 87 7.82 4.60 10.50
N GLY A 88 8.90 3.91 10.86
CA GLY A 88 9.60 4.10 12.12
C GLY A 88 10.17 5.52 12.27
N ASN A 89 10.82 6.04 11.23
CA ASN A 89 11.34 7.39 11.20
C ASN A 89 10.23 8.44 11.34
N ILE A 90 9.08 8.23 10.67
CA ILE A 90 7.92 9.13 10.80
C ILE A 90 7.35 9.12 12.22
N ILE A 91 7.21 7.97 12.84
CA ILE A 91 6.71 7.84 14.22
C ILE A 91 7.58 8.67 15.18
N GLU A 92 8.90 8.55 15.05
CA GLU A 92 9.84 9.29 15.89
C GLU A 92 9.81 10.80 15.61
N TRP A 93 9.79 11.19 14.34
CA TRP A 93 9.68 12.59 13.94
C TRP A 93 8.37 13.23 14.44
N LEU A 94 7.22 12.56 14.29
CA LEU A 94 5.94 13.03 14.79
C LEU A 94 5.96 13.29 16.29
N ARG A 95 6.58 12.38 17.04
CA ARG A 95 6.72 12.49 18.50
C ARG A 95 7.57 13.69 18.90
N LEU A 96 8.71 13.90 18.24
CA LEU A 96 9.68 14.93 18.58
C LEU A 96 9.25 16.32 18.11
N GLU A 97 8.80 16.44 16.86
CA GLU A 97 8.58 17.75 16.23
C GLU A 97 7.14 18.26 16.40
N LEU A 98 6.15 17.35 16.47
CA LEU A 98 4.74 17.74 16.49
C LEU A 98 4.00 17.31 17.78
N GLY A 99 4.62 16.52 18.66
CA GLY A 99 3.98 15.97 19.84
C GLY A 99 2.76 15.09 19.50
N ILE A 100 2.80 14.41 18.33
CA ILE A 100 1.75 13.51 17.87
C ILE A 100 2.20 12.09 18.13
N ALA A 101 1.37 11.31 18.84
CA ALA A 101 1.63 9.89 18.99
C ALA A 101 1.13 9.13 17.77
N ALA A 102 2.01 8.30 17.22
CA ALA A 102 1.71 7.48 16.06
C ALA A 102 2.03 6.02 16.33
N ARG A 103 1.29 5.12 15.67
CA ARG A 103 1.47 3.68 15.81
C ARG A 103 1.36 2.99 14.47
N ASP A 104 2.31 2.08 14.21
CA ASP A 104 2.26 1.22 13.02
C ASP A 104 1.03 0.32 13.00
N ILE A 105 0.42 0.21 11.83
CA ILE A 105 -0.77 -0.62 11.62
C ILE A 105 -0.33 -1.99 11.10
N PRO A 106 -0.71 -3.10 11.76
CA PRO A 106 -0.42 -4.44 11.28
C PRO A 106 -1.01 -4.67 9.89
N TYR A 107 -0.29 -5.40 9.04
CA TYR A 107 -0.77 -5.73 7.70
C TYR A 107 -2.00 -6.66 7.71
N ARG A 108 -2.14 -7.50 8.74
CA ARG A 108 -3.20 -8.50 8.85
C ARG A 108 -4.38 -7.94 9.63
N MET A 109 -5.60 -8.06 9.06
CA MET A 109 -6.85 -7.63 9.69
C MET A 109 -7.05 -8.26 11.08
N GLU A 110 -6.79 -9.56 11.22
CA GLU A 110 -6.94 -10.30 12.48
C GLU A 110 -5.95 -9.88 13.59
N LYS A 111 -4.96 -9.06 13.22
CA LYS A 111 -3.99 -8.47 14.15
C LYS A 111 -4.21 -6.98 14.40
N GLY A 112 -5.38 -6.46 14.04
CA GLY A 112 -5.68 -5.03 14.14
C GLY A 112 -5.31 -4.22 12.89
N GLY A 113 -5.14 -4.88 11.75
CA GLY A 113 -4.96 -4.24 10.46
C GLY A 113 -6.21 -3.53 9.95
N ILE A 114 -6.08 -2.82 8.86
CA ILE A 114 -7.17 -2.06 8.21
C ILE A 114 -7.35 -2.47 6.75
N PHE A 115 -8.48 -2.10 6.14
CA PHE A 115 -8.65 -2.15 4.69
C PHE A 115 -7.77 -1.09 4.01
N LEU A 116 -6.48 -1.43 3.87
CA LEU A 116 -5.42 -0.50 3.50
C LEU A 116 -5.64 0.16 2.12
N LYS A 117 -6.29 -0.53 1.18
CA LYS A 117 -6.64 0.05 -0.12
C LYS A 117 -7.74 1.11 0.00
N ASP A 118 -8.75 0.87 0.85
CA ASP A 118 -9.79 1.87 1.11
C ASP A 118 -9.20 3.09 1.80
N ALA A 119 -8.30 2.89 2.78
CA ALA A 119 -7.57 3.98 3.41
C ALA A 119 -6.76 4.80 2.38
N ALA A 120 -6.09 4.13 1.43
CA ALA A 120 -5.32 4.79 0.39
C ALA A 120 -6.21 5.59 -0.60
N VAL A 121 -7.40 5.10 -0.93
CA VAL A 121 -8.38 5.84 -1.74
C VAL A 121 -8.83 7.10 -0.99
N LEU A 122 -9.18 6.96 0.27
CA LEU A 122 -9.62 8.07 1.12
C LEU A 122 -8.49 9.08 1.41
N ALA A 123 -7.26 8.60 1.40
CA ALA A 123 -6.06 9.44 1.49
C ALA A 123 -5.66 10.12 0.16
N GLY A 124 -6.49 10.02 -0.89
CA GLY A 124 -6.25 10.66 -2.17
C GLY A 124 -5.10 10.07 -2.99
N LEU A 125 -4.70 8.82 -2.73
CA LEU A 125 -3.53 8.23 -3.40
C LEU A 125 -3.87 7.52 -4.72
N GLY A 126 -5.13 7.20 -4.96
CA GLY A 126 -5.56 6.49 -6.15
C GLY A 126 -6.98 5.96 -6.03
N VAL A 127 -7.32 5.03 -6.89
CA VAL A 127 -8.63 4.35 -6.90
C VAL A 127 -8.46 2.83 -6.96
N ILE A 128 -9.47 2.07 -6.54
CA ILE A 128 -9.45 0.61 -6.70
C ILE A 128 -9.80 0.26 -8.14
N GLY A 129 -8.85 -0.33 -8.86
CA GLY A 129 -9.02 -0.76 -10.24
C GLY A 129 -9.80 -2.07 -10.38
N ARG A 130 -10.12 -2.44 -11.65
CA ARG A 130 -10.79 -3.71 -11.98
C ARG A 130 -10.01 -4.95 -11.50
N ASN A 131 -8.69 -4.85 -11.38
CA ASN A 131 -7.83 -5.91 -10.83
C ASN A 131 -7.80 -5.96 -9.30
N ASN A 132 -8.68 -5.22 -8.63
CA ASN A 132 -8.75 -5.13 -7.17
C ASN A 132 -7.44 -4.64 -6.50
N LEU A 133 -6.60 -3.91 -7.23
CA LEU A 133 -5.43 -3.21 -6.69
C LEU A 133 -5.70 -1.72 -6.60
N LEU A 134 -4.98 -1.01 -5.72
CA LEU A 134 -4.93 0.44 -5.80
C LEU A 134 -4.23 0.82 -7.10
N VAL A 135 -4.83 1.68 -7.90
CA VAL A 135 -4.25 2.23 -9.13
C VAL A 135 -4.01 3.72 -8.88
N THR A 136 -2.74 4.09 -8.84
CA THR A 136 -2.31 5.47 -8.61
C THR A 136 -1.97 6.14 -9.94
N PRO A 137 -2.17 7.46 -10.10
CA PRO A 137 -1.82 8.13 -11.35
C PRO A 137 -0.36 7.95 -11.76
N PRO A 138 0.65 8.16 -10.86
CA PRO A 138 2.04 8.12 -11.28
C PRO A 138 2.62 6.70 -11.42
N PHE A 139 2.13 5.72 -10.67
CA PHE A 139 2.76 4.39 -10.58
C PHE A 139 1.83 3.24 -11.01
N GLY A 140 0.58 3.56 -11.38
CA GLY A 140 -0.43 2.53 -11.60
C GLY A 140 -0.61 1.67 -10.34
N PRO A 141 -0.74 0.34 -10.49
CA PRO A 141 -0.88 -0.56 -9.34
C PRO A 141 0.46 -0.99 -8.71
N ARG A 142 1.59 -0.47 -9.20
CA ARG A 142 2.94 -0.85 -8.73
C ARG A 142 3.35 -0.06 -7.50
N VAL A 143 2.55 -0.17 -6.44
CA VAL A 143 2.74 0.52 -5.16
C VAL A 143 2.52 -0.44 -4.00
N ARG A 144 3.46 -0.46 -3.06
CA ARG A 144 3.28 -1.06 -1.75
C ARG A 144 2.74 -0.04 -0.78
N LEU A 145 1.85 -0.46 0.09
CA LEU A 145 1.19 0.41 1.04
C LEU A 145 1.56 0.02 2.48
N ARG A 146 1.65 1.04 3.33
CA ARG A 146 1.71 0.92 4.77
C ARG A 146 0.90 2.06 5.39
N ALA A 147 0.47 1.90 6.64
CA ALA A 147 -0.25 2.97 7.31
C ALA A 147 0.10 3.08 8.79
N LEU A 148 -0.10 4.26 9.34
CA LEU A 148 0.05 4.59 10.75
C LEU A 148 -1.25 5.14 11.29
N PHE A 149 -1.63 4.75 12.51
CA PHE A 149 -2.63 5.47 13.29
C PHE A 149 -1.98 6.69 13.95
N LEU A 150 -2.68 7.82 13.93
CA LEU A 150 -2.29 9.06 14.61
C LEU A 150 -3.35 9.41 15.66
N ASP A 151 -2.91 9.84 16.84
CA ASP A 151 -3.78 10.29 17.94
C ASP A 151 -4.28 11.74 17.79
N ARG A 152 -4.12 12.30 16.63
CA ARG A 152 -4.46 13.67 16.28
C ARG A 152 -5.35 13.72 15.05
N ILE A 153 -6.38 14.57 15.08
CA ILE A 153 -7.13 14.92 13.87
C ILE A 153 -6.25 15.80 13.00
N LEU A 154 -5.93 15.32 11.82
CA LEU A 154 -5.27 16.06 10.76
C LEU A 154 -6.20 16.18 9.57
N GLU A 155 -6.05 17.28 8.81
CA GLU A 155 -6.86 17.49 7.61
C GLU A 155 -6.69 16.34 6.61
N PRO A 156 -7.77 15.61 6.29
CA PRO A 156 -7.69 14.49 5.37
C PRO A 156 -7.63 14.98 3.93
N ALA A 157 -7.02 14.18 3.07
CA ALA A 157 -7.09 14.38 1.64
C ALA A 157 -8.52 14.15 1.11
N ARG A 158 -8.80 14.68 -0.08
CA ARG A 158 -10.01 14.31 -0.83
C ARG A 158 -9.71 13.12 -1.72
N PRO A 159 -10.63 12.14 -1.83
CA PRO A 159 -10.52 11.09 -2.83
C PRO A 159 -10.37 11.68 -4.23
N LEU A 160 -9.59 11.01 -5.06
CA LEU A 160 -9.34 11.48 -6.44
C LEU A 160 -10.54 11.22 -7.34
N GLU A 161 -10.89 12.21 -8.14
CA GLU A 161 -11.74 12.04 -9.31
C GLU A 161 -10.90 11.46 -10.48
N TYR A 162 -10.70 10.15 -10.44
CA TYR A 162 -9.81 9.43 -11.34
C TYR A 162 -10.42 8.10 -11.77
N ALA A 163 -10.61 7.89 -13.06
CA ALA A 163 -11.30 6.73 -13.60
C ALA A 163 -10.46 5.98 -14.66
N PRO A 164 -9.27 5.46 -14.32
CA PRO A 164 -8.34 4.89 -15.30
C PRO A 164 -8.85 3.62 -15.98
N CYS A 165 -9.84 2.98 -15.39
CA CYS A 165 -10.43 1.75 -15.93
C CYS A 165 -11.66 1.98 -16.82
N ALA A 166 -12.16 3.21 -16.98
CA ALA A 166 -13.42 3.50 -17.70
C ALA A 166 -13.33 3.08 -19.17
N ALA A 167 -12.31 3.57 -19.89
CA ALA A 167 -12.08 3.28 -21.31
C ALA A 167 -11.00 2.21 -21.54
N CYS A 168 -10.55 1.51 -20.47
CA CYS A 168 -9.50 0.50 -20.57
C CYS A 168 -10.05 -0.86 -21.00
N ASP A 169 -9.38 -1.53 -21.94
CA ASP A 169 -9.70 -2.90 -22.41
C ASP A 169 -9.37 -4.00 -21.39
N ALA A 170 -8.91 -3.61 -20.19
CA ALA A 170 -8.66 -4.46 -19.03
C ALA A 170 -7.67 -5.63 -19.26
N PRO A 171 -6.46 -5.39 -19.77
CA PRO A 171 -5.47 -6.45 -19.99
C PRO A 171 -5.09 -7.15 -18.68
N CYS A 172 -5.18 -6.46 -17.55
CA CYS A 172 -4.93 -7.01 -16.23
C CYS A 172 -5.84 -8.19 -15.89
N LEU A 173 -7.11 -8.19 -16.32
CA LEU A 173 -8.04 -9.29 -16.06
C LEU A 173 -7.68 -10.51 -16.89
N ARG A 174 -7.30 -10.30 -18.17
CA ARG A 174 -6.87 -11.38 -19.09
C ARG A 174 -5.55 -12.01 -18.67
N ALA A 175 -4.65 -11.22 -18.08
CA ALA A 175 -3.34 -11.70 -17.62
C ALA A 175 -3.42 -12.64 -16.39
N CYS A 176 -4.57 -12.72 -15.72
CA CYS A 176 -4.70 -13.56 -14.52
C CYS A 176 -4.65 -15.05 -14.85
N PRO A 177 -3.64 -15.82 -14.37
CA PRO A 177 -3.46 -17.23 -14.72
C PRO A 177 -4.52 -18.13 -14.07
N ARG A 178 -5.28 -17.62 -13.11
CA ARG A 178 -6.35 -18.33 -12.41
C ARG A 178 -7.74 -17.79 -12.72
N LYS A 179 -7.81 -16.81 -13.64
CA LYS A 179 -9.08 -16.20 -14.02
C LYS A 179 -9.88 -15.68 -12.82
N ALA A 180 -9.16 -15.12 -11.82
CA ALA A 180 -9.74 -14.67 -10.54
C ALA A 180 -10.72 -13.48 -10.68
N PHE A 181 -10.96 -13.01 -11.89
CA PHE A 181 -11.87 -11.90 -12.21
C PHE A 181 -13.03 -12.35 -13.15
N GLN A 182 -13.18 -13.64 -13.42
CA GLN A 182 -14.33 -14.14 -14.17
C GLN A 182 -15.60 -13.91 -13.36
N GLY A 183 -16.66 -13.42 -14.00
CA GLY A 183 -17.91 -13.10 -13.32
C GLY A 183 -18.00 -11.68 -12.75
N GLY A 184 -17.09 -10.79 -13.15
CA GLY A 184 -17.17 -9.34 -12.85
C GLY A 184 -16.74 -8.95 -11.44
N ARG A 185 -16.33 -9.89 -10.61
CA ARG A 185 -15.80 -9.66 -9.26
C ARG A 185 -14.48 -10.39 -9.03
N TYR A 186 -13.69 -9.87 -8.07
CA TYR A 186 -12.46 -10.53 -7.65
C TYR A 186 -12.74 -11.73 -6.74
N GLU A 187 -12.23 -12.90 -7.11
CA GLU A 187 -12.29 -14.11 -6.31
C GLU A 187 -10.95 -14.41 -5.64
N ARG A 188 -10.89 -14.07 -4.35
CA ARG A 188 -9.68 -14.23 -3.54
C ARG A 188 -9.18 -15.67 -3.49
N SER A 189 -10.07 -16.65 -3.47
CA SER A 189 -9.73 -18.07 -3.42
C SER A 189 -8.93 -18.51 -4.64
N LEU A 190 -9.30 -18.06 -5.83
CA LEU A 190 -8.58 -18.36 -7.06
C LEU A 190 -7.19 -17.70 -7.08
N CYS A 191 -7.09 -16.44 -6.67
CA CYS A 191 -5.80 -15.76 -6.52
C CYS A 191 -4.92 -16.50 -5.51
N ARG A 192 -5.46 -16.90 -4.35
CA ARG A 192 -4.76 -17.66 -3.32
C ARG A 192 -4.13 -18.94 -3.85
N ARG A 193 -4.86 -19.71 -4.65
CA ARG A 193 -4.31 -20.93 -5.30
C ARG A 193 -3.07 -20.66 -6.15
N GLN A 194 -2.96 -19.47 -6.77
CA GLN A 194 -1.73 -19.10 -7.47
C GLN A 194 -0.60 -18.81 -6.51
N MET A 195 -0.87 -18.07 -5.43
CA MET A 195 0.13 -17.76 -4.41
C MET A 195 0.66 -19.05 -3.74
N ASP A 196 -0.23 -19.99 -3.43
CA ASP A 196 0.17 -21.30 -2.85
C ASP A 196 1.08 -22.10 -3.82
N ARG A 197 0.78 -22.04 -5.14
CA ARG A 197 1.65 -22.63 -6.16
C ARG A 197 3.01 -21.93 -6.24
N ASP A 198 3.06 -20.61 -6.09
CA ASP A 198 4.30 -19.85 -6.10
C ASP A 198 5.16 -20.20 -4.87
N VAL A 199 4.55 -20.41 -3.71
CA VAL A 199 5.22 -20.95 -2.51
C VAL A 199 5.78 -22.34 -2.77
N ALA A 200 4.99 -23.24 -3.36
CA ALA A 200 5.44 -24.61 -3.67
C ALA A 200 6.59 -24.66 -4.69
N ARG A 201 6.73 -23.62 -5.52
CA ARG A 201 7.83 -23.49 -6.49
C ARG A 201 9.08 -22.84 -5.92
N ARG A 202 9.06 -22.47 -4.63
CA ARG A 202 10.24 -21.97 -3.95
C ARG A 202 11.38 -22.97 -4.16
N LYS A 203 12.48 -22.53 -4.77
CA LYS A 203 13.66 -23.36 -4.93
C LYS A 203 14.45 -23.37 -3.62
N PRO A 204 14.52 -24.50 -2.89
CA PRO A 204 15.50 -24.64 -1.82
C PRO A 204 16.88 -24.79 -2.46
N GLY A 205 17.89 -24.08 -1.94
CA GLY A 205 19.26 -24.51 -2.09
C GLY A 205 20.04 -24.11 -3.33
N SER A 206 19.71 -23.07 -4.08
CA SER A 206 20.73 -22.39 -4.87
C SER A 206 21.58 -21.56 -3.91
N LYS A 207 22.92 -21.68 -3.96
CA LYS A 207 23.81 -20.80 -3.19
C LYS A 207 23.34 -19.36 -3.40
N PRO A 208 22.97 -18.61 -2.34
CA PRO A 208 22.52 -17.25 -2.50
C PRO A 208 23.66 -16.43 -3.10
N ALA A 209 23.35 -15.54 -4.03
CA ALA A 209 24.28 -14.49 -4.38
C ALA A 209 24.54 -13.63 -3.13
N ALA A 210 25.67 -12.95 -3.05
CA ALA A 210 26.01 -12.12 -1.90
C ALA A 210 24.84 -11.20 -1.52
N GLY A 211 24.31 -11.35 -0.30
CA GLY A 211 23.16 -10.61 0.19
C GLY A 211 21.78 -11.25 -0.07
N GLU A 212 21.69 -12.42 -0.68
CA GLU A 212 20.44 -13.17 -0.81
C GLU A 212 20.22 -14.12 0.38
N PRO A 213 18.99 -14.29 0.88
CA PRO A 213 18.72 -15.19 1.99
C PRO A 213 18.92 -16.65 1.60
N GLU A 214 19.51 -17.43 2.51
CA GLU A 214 19.82 -18.87 2.33
C GLU A 214 18.60 -19.74 2.01
N LYS A 215 17.39 -19.31 2.43
CA LYS A 215 16.15 -20.07 2.28
C LYS A 215 15.44 -19.90 0.94
N GLY A 216 16.02 -19.16 0.00
CA GLY A 216 15.42 -18.90 -1.31
C GLY A 216 14.21 -17.96 -1.25
N TRP A 217 13.92 -17.31 -2.37
CA TRP A 217 12.88 -16.31 -2.51
C TRP A 217 11.56 -16.89 -3.03
N ILE A 218 10.44 -16.33 -2.59
CA ILE A 218 9.13 -16.58 -3.20
C ILE A 218 8.79 -15.39 -4.10
N LYS A 219 8.59 -15.70 -5.38
CA LYS A 219 8.16 -14.72 -6.39
C LYS A 219 6.66 -14.86 -6.57
N TYR A 220 5.88 -14.13 -5.78
CA TYR A 220 4.43 -14.12 -5.92
C TYR A 220 4.00 -13.54 -7.27
N CYS A 221 2.89 -14.07 -7.80
CA CYS A 221 2.31 -13.63 -9.05
C CYS A 221 1.94 -12.13 -9.01
N ARG A 222 2.44 -11.38 -9.98
CA ARG A 222 2.13 -9.96 -10.23
C ARG A 222 1.52 -9.72 -11.62
N ARG A 223 1.01 -10.75 -12.30
CA ARG A 223 0.61 -10.64 -13.70
C ARG A 223 -0.47 -9.58 -13.95
N CYS A 224 -1.50 -9.51 -13.10
CA CYS A 224 -2.54 -8.49 -13.23
C CYS A 224 -2.05 -7.07 -12.90
N GLU A 225 -1.03 -6.95 -12.06
CA GLU A 225 -0.37 -5.70 -11.74
C GLU A 225 0.50 -5.22 -12.91
N LEU A 226 1.38 -6.10 -13.40
CA LEU A 226 2.31 -5.77 -14.48
C LEU A 226 1.63 -5.57 -15.85
N ALA A 227 0.45 -6.15 -16.06
CA ALA A 227 -0.34 -5.94 -17.26
C ALA A 227 -1.17 -4.63 -17.25
N CYS A 228 -1.18 -3.90 -16.15
CA CYS A 228 -1.90 -2.62 -16.11
C CYS A 228 -1.10 -1.54 -16.85
N PRO A 229 -1.70 -0.85 -17.84
CA PRO A 229 -0.98 0.18 -18.61
C PRO A 229 -0.75 1.48 -17.84
N VAL A 230 -1.48 1.70 -16.75
CA VAL A 230 -1.37 2.94 -15.97
C VAL A 230 -0.02 3.04 -15.26
N GLY A 231 0.59 4.22 -15.30
CA GLY A 231 1.85 4.53 -14.60
C GLY A 231 3.09 3.85 -15.21
N TRP A 232 3.02 3.38 -16.44
CA TRP A 232 4.21 3.18 -17.26
C TRP A 232 4.63 4.55 -17.80
N ALA A 233 5.91 4.88 -17.74
CA ALA A 233 6.41 6.05 -18.44
C ALA A 233 6.11 5.89 -19.94
N ASP A 234 5.62 6.94 -20.58
CA ASP A 234 5.37 6.94 -22.03
C ASP A 234 6.66 6.53 -22.73
N GLY A 235 6.69 5.36 -23.34
CA GLY A 235 7.80 4.92 -24.18
C GLY A 235 8.57 3.66 -23.76
N SER A 236 8.01 2.77 -22.92
CA SER A 236 8.60 1.42 -22.69
C SER A 236 7.70 0.31 -23.17
#